data_36a4c1f28c0a1892f50035b020e873c1
#
_entry.id   36a4c1f28c0a1892f50035b020e873c1
#
_cell.length_a   1.000
_cell.length_b   1.000
_cell.length_c   1.000
_cell.angle_alpha   90.00
_cell.angle_beta   90.00
_cell.angle_gamma   90.00
#
_symmetry.space_group_name_H-M   'P 1'
#
loop_
_entity.id
_entity.type
_entity.pdbx_description
1 polymer ?
#
loop_
_entity_poly.entity_id
_entity_poly.type
_entity_poly.pdbx_seq_one_letter_code
_entity_poly.pdbx_strand_id
1 'polypeptide(L)'
;MINKITELDWLKKTLGPGILFASTAIGVSHLVQSTRAGASYGFGLLFFIVIANLFKYPFFEFGSRFANATETSIIDGYKKLGVWVLWSYLIITLISMFFITSAVGAVTSGFLQNLFKTTELGIWNHIVLFAICGSILSFGKYDSLDGLIKIIGFTLLISTLLAFTLVLIKGPVSETLFPAIDYNKTDILFIIALMGWMPTAVDLSSWNSLWTLERIKQTKFKPTLKQTIFEFNMGYIFSACLSLCFLTLGTYLMYGTDSIFPNSSALFANQVIKLYTESIGSWSYLIISIAGFSIM
;
A
#
# COMPACT_ATOMS: atom_id res chain seq x y z
N MET A 1 29.85 -22.45 -21.23
CA MET A 1 29.58 -21.07 -21.71
C MET A 1 28.69 -20.40 -20.67
N ILE A 2 29.26 -19.54 -19.82
CA ILE A 2 28.47 -18.70 -18.88
C ILE A 2 27.91 -17.59 -19.75
N ASN A 3 26.62 -17.69 -20.12
CA ASN A 3 25.91 -16.57 -20.73
C ASN A 3 26.04 -15.34 -19.79
N LYS A 4 26.80 -14.34 -20.21
CA LYS A 4 26.79 -13.04 -19.56
C LYS A 4 25.35 -12.53 -19.65
N ILE A 5 24.57 -12.68 -18.57
CA ILE A 5 23.24 -12.10 -18.43
C ILE A 5 23.45 -10.60 -18.54
N THR A 6 22.82 -9.96 -19.52
CA THR A 6 22.92 -8.52 -19.69
C THR A 6 22.32 -7.83 -18.45
N GLU A 7 22.75 -6.60 -18.16
CA GLU A 7 22.25 -5.85 -16.99
C GLU A 7 20.72 -5.73 -16.96
N LEU A 8 20.09 -5.72 -18.12
CA LEU A 8 18.64 -5.66 -18.26
C LEU A 8 17.94 -7.00 -17.99
N ASP A 9 18.60 -8.12 -18.27
CA ASP A 9 18.00 -9.46 -18.13
C ASP A 9 17.89 -9.89 -16.66
N TRP A 10 18.89 -9.58 -15.82
CA TRP A 10 18.77 -9.87 -14.40
C TRP A 10 17.65 -9.05 -13.74
N LEU A 11 17.51 -7.79 -14.14
CA LEU A 11 16.47 -6.92 -13.60
C LEU A 11 15.07 -7.48 -13.88
N LYS A 12 14.80 -7.89 -15.13
CA LYS A 12 13.51 -8.53 -15.49
C LYS A 12 13.23 -9.81 -14.70
N LYS A 13 14.27 -10.62 -14.42
CA LYS A 13 14.12 -11.86 -13.66
C LYS A 13 13.95 -11.62 -12.15
N THR A 14 14.53 -10.56 -11.63
CA THR A 14 14.50 -10.23 -10.20
C THR A 14 13.27 -9.40 -9.84
N LEU A 15 12.84 -8.46 -10.69
CA LEU A 15 11.68 -7.61 -10.47
C LEU A 15 10.41 -8.42 -10.19
N GLY A 16 9.79 -8.16 -9.07
CA GLY A 16 8.54 -8.79 -8.63
C GLY A 16 8.24 -8.49 -7.17
N PRO A 17 9.00 -9.03 -6.21
CA PRO A 17 8.72 -8.87 -4.77
C PRO A 17 8.60 -7.43 -4.31
N GLY A 18 9.52 -6.54 -4.72
CA GLY A 18 9.45 -5.12 -4.38
C GLY A 18 8.29 -4.38 -5.05
N ILE A 19 7.94 -4.77 -6.28
CA ILE A 19 6.73 -4.23 -6.95
C ILE A 19 5.47 -4.70 -6.21
N LEU A 20 5.41 -5.97 -5.81
CA LEU A 20 4.31 -6.50 -5.00
C LEU A 20 4.23 -5.77 -3.66
N PHE A 21 5.38 -5.55 -3.00
CA PHE A 21 5.44 -4.75 -1.78
C PHE A 21 4.87 -3.34 -1.99
N ALA A 22 5.34 -2.62 -2.99
CA ALA A 22 4.85 -1.28 -3.29
C ALA A 22 3.35 -1.29 -3.57
N SER A 23 2.87 -2.22 -4.39
CA SER A 23 1.45 -2.32 -4.75
C SER A 23 0.56 -2.62 -3.55
N THR A 24 0.96 -3.54 -2.66
CA THR A 24 0.21 -3.86 -1.45
C THR A 24 0.29 -2.75 -0.39
N ALA A 25 1.37 -1.96 -0.38
CA ALA A 25 1.52 -0.82 0.50
C ALA A 25 0.63 0.36 0.11
N ILE A 26 0.37 0.58 -1.19
CA ILE A 26 -0.40 1.74 -1.69
C ILE A 26 -1.88 1.72 -1.27
N GLY A 27 -2.41 0.62 -0.78
CA GLY A 27 -3.79 0.49 -0.32
C GLY A 27 -4.19 1.48 0.78
N VAL A 28 -4.72 0.98 1.90
CA VAL A 28 -5.25 1.80 3.01
C VAL A 28 -4.21 2.75 3.60
N SER A 29 -2.93 2.35 3.67
CA SER A 29 -1.88 3.19 4.27
C SER A 29 -1.65 4.49 3.51
N HIS A 30 -1.59 4.44 2.20
CA HIS A 30 -1.27 5.59 1.35
C HIS A 30 -2.54 6.33 0.93
N LEU A 31 -3.40 5.66 0.19
CA LEU A 31 -4.61 6.27 -0.37
C LEU A 31 -5.56 6.78 0.71
N VAL A 32 -5.66 6.08 1.87
CA VAL A 32 -6.55 6.48 2.96
C VAL A 32 -5.82 7.33 3.99
N GLN A 33 -4.82 6.75 4.67
CA GLN A 33 -4.24 7.38 5.85
C GLN A 33 -3.38 8.60 5.52
N SER A 34 -2.54 8.56 4.46
CA SER A 34 -1.74 9.73 4.08
C SER A 34 -2.63 10.86 3.56
N THR A 35 -3.65 10.55 2.75
CA THR A 35 -4.58 11.58 2.26
C THR A 35 -5.36 12.22 3.41
N ARG A 36 -5.86 11.42 4.36
CA ARG A 36 -6.53 11.93 5.58
C ARG A 36 -5.60 12.77 6.43
N ALA A 37 -4.33 12.34 6.59
CA ALA A 37 -3.32 13.11 7.31
C ALA A 37 -3.15 14.50 6.68
N GLY A 38 -3.01 14.55 5.34
CA GLY A 38 -2.92 15.80 4.60
C GLY A 38 -4.16 16.67 4.74
N ALA A 39 -5.34 16.09 4.59
CA ALA A 39 -6.60 16.83 4.67
C ALA A 39 -6.91 17.38 6.07
N SER A 40 -6.54 16.65 7.13
CA SER A 40 -6.87 17.07 8.50
C SER A 40 -5.75 17.88 9.18
N TYR A 41 -4.50 17.65 8.81
CA TYR A 41 -3.33 18.20 9.51
C TYR A 41 -2.33 18.91 8.57
N GLY A 42 -2.68 19.13 7.31
CA GLY A 42 -1.72 19.68 6.34
C GLY A 42 -0.43 18.87 6.31
N PHE A 43 0.72 19.55 6.29
CA PHE A 43 2.04 18.89 6.42
C PHE A 43 2.49 18.67 7.88
N GLY A 44 1.65 18.95 8.86
CA GLY A 44 2.00 18.76 10.28
C GLY A 44 2.42 17.32 10.62
N LEU A 45 1.87 16.32 9.93
CA LEU A 45 2.21 14.91 10.15
C LEU A 45 3.29 14.36 9.20
N LEU A 46 3.91 15.19 8.34
CA LEU A 46 4.97 14.79 7.41
C LEU A 46 6.10 14.03 8.12
N PHE A 47 6.56 14.57 9.25
CA PHE A 47 7.64 13.99 10.05
C PHE A 47 7.33 12.56 10.51
N PHE A 48 6.10 12.30 10.94
CA PHE A 48 5.68 10.98 11.41
C PHE A 48 5.63 9.96 10.27
N ILE A 49 5.22 10.37 9.06
CA ILE A 49 5.26 9.50 7.87
C ILE A 49 6.71 9.14 7.51
N VAL A 50 7.61 10.13 7.47
CA VAL A 50 9.02 9.91 7.14
C VAL A 50 9.68 9.00 8.17
N ILE A 51 9.49 9.26 9.47
CA ILE A 51 10.04 8.45 10.55
C ILE A 51 9.49 7.02 10.52
N ALA A 52 8.19 6.82 10.29
CA ALA A 52 7.61 5.50 10.21
C ALA A 52 8.24 4.67 9.08
N ASN A 53 8.43 5.28 7.89
CA ASN A 53 9.12 4.63 6.80
C ASN A 53 10.59 4.33 7.12
N LEU A 54 11.31 5.27 7.73
CA LEU A 54 12.73 5.10 8.04
C LEU A 54 12.98 3.99 9.06
N PHE A 55 12.22 3.99 10.17
CA PHE A 55 12.41 3.01 11.25
C PHE A 55 11.90 1.61 10.90
N LYS A 56 10.90 1.48 10.03
CA LYS A 56 10.41 0.17 9.61
C LYS A 56 11.21 -0.44 8.45
N TYR A 57 12.00 0.34 7.73
CA TYR A 57 12.82 -0.13 6.61
C TYR A 57 13.63 -1.40 6.92
N PRO A 58 14.41 -1.47 8.03
CA PRO A 58 15.22 -2.67 8.32
C PRO A 58 14.37 -3.93 8.48
N PHE A 59 13.19 -3.80 9.07
CA PHE A 59 12.31 -4.95 9.32
C PHE A 59 11.74 -5.54 8.03
N PHE A 60 11.41 -4.70 7.07
CA PHE A 60 10.89 -5.15 5.77
C PHE A 60 12.01 -5.65 4.86
N GLU A 61 13.14 -4.97 4.82
CA GLU A 61 14.30 -5.34 4.01
C GLU A 61 14.86 -6.71 4.43
N PHE A 62 14.88 -6.96 5.73
CA PHE A 62 15.41 -8.21 6.29
C PHE A 62 14.67 -9.46 5.78
N GLY A 63 13.38 -9.36 5.48
CA GLY A 63 12.62 -10.46 4.88
C GLY A 63 13.19 -10.94 3.54
N SER A 64 13.42 -10.02 2.62
CA SER A 64 14.02 -10.31 1.32
C SER A 64 15.48 -10.73 1.43
N ARG A 65 16.25 -10.09 2.31
CA ARG A 65 17.65 -10.44 2.61
C ARG A 65 17.76 -11.86 3.13
N PHE A 66 16.96 -12.23 4.11
CA PHE A 66 16.97 -13.54 4.74
C PHE A 66 16.61 -14.63 3.72
N ALA A 67 15.55 -14.43 2.94
CA ALA A 67 15.10 -15.37 1.92
C ALA A 67 16.18 -15.62 0.85
N ASN A 68 16.85 -14.57 0.37
CA ASN A 68 17.93 -14.71 -0.60
C ASN A 68 19.15 -15.44 -0.03
N ALA A 69 19.54 -15.13 1.21
CA ALA A 69 20.72 -15.67 1.84
C ALA A 69 20.56 -17.15 2.26
N THR A 70 19.36 -17.50 2.75
CA THR A 70 19.11 -18.82 3.36
C THR A 70 18.28 -19.77 2.49
N GLU A 71 17.67 -19.27 1.43
CA GLU A 71 16.71 -19.99 0.57
C GLU A 71 15.51 -20.56 1.37
N THR A 72 15.24 -19.98 2.53
CA THR A 72 14.09 -20.30 3.39
C THR A 72 13.32 -19.03 3.75
N SER A 73 12.08 -19.18 4.20
CA SER A 73 11.29 -18.04 4.62
C SER A 73 11.75 -17.50 5.98
N ILE A 74 11.46 -16.22 6.26
CA ILE A 74 11.72 -15.65 7.58
C ILE A 74 10.92 -16.37 8.67
N ILE A 75 9.78 -16.99 8.33
CA ILE A 75 8.98 -17.80 9.24
C ILE A 75 9.75 -19.05 9.68
N ASP A 76 10.50 -19.68 8.76
CA ASP A 76 11.43 -20.76 9.10
C ASP A 76 12.55 -20.26 10.00
N GLY A 77 12.99 -19.02 9.81
CA GLY A 77 13.92 -18.34 10.71
C GLY A 77 13.35 -18.19 12.13
N TYR A 78 12.11 -17.75 12.26
CA TYR A 78 11.43 -17.65 13.57
C TYR A 78 11.34 -19.01 14.25
N LYS A 79 11.05 -20.08 13.52
CA LYS A 79 11.04 -21.44 14.05
C LYS A 79 12.41 -21.87 14.59
N LYS A 80 13.51 -21.48 13.90
CA LYS A 80 14.89 -21.78 14.34
C LYS A 80 15.29 -21.01 15.59
N LEU A 81 14.77 -19.78 15.78
CA LEU A 81 15.00 -18.99 16.98
C LEU A 81 14.31 -19.59 18.21
N GLY A 82 13.18 -20.24 18.00
CA GLY A 82 12.45 -20.91 19.08
C GLY A 82 10.96 -21.02 18.77
N VAL A 83 10.36 -22.07 19.29
CA VAL A 83 8.93 -22.34 19.08
C VAL A 83 8.05 -21.20 19.63
N TRP A 84 8.46 -20.57 20.72
CA TRP A 84 7.74 -19.45 21.31
C TRP A 84 7.73 -18.21 20.38
N VAL A 85 8.80 -17.95 19.62
CA VAL A 85 8.86 -16.86 18.62
C VAL A 85 7.85 -17.11 17.52
N LEU A 86 7.78 -18.34 17.03
CA LEU A 86 6.81 -18.75 16.01
C LEU A 86 5.35 -18.59 16.49
N TRP A 87 5.06 -19.00 17.73
CA TRP A 87 3.73 -18.82 18.32
C TRP A 87 3.38 -17.34 18.54
N SER A 88 4.33 -16.53 19.00
CA SER A 88 4.12 -15.08 19.12
C SER A 88 3.80 -14.45 17.78
N TYR A 89 4.55 -14.79 16.73
CA TYR A 89 4.27 -14.32 15.36
C TYR A 89 2.86 -14.76 14.89
N LEU A 90 2.50 -16.03 15.11
CA LEU A 90 1.18 -16.56 14.74
C LEU A 90 0.04 -15.80 15.44
N ILE A 91 0.17 -15.57 16.75
CA ILE A 91 -0.84 -14.85 17.55
C ILE A 91 -1.00 -13.41 17.04
N ILE A 92 0.11 -12.70 16.84
CA ILE A 92 0.09 -11.32 16.32
C ILE A 92 -0.57 -11.29 14.94
N THR A 93 -0.18 -12.20 14.05
CA THR A 93 -0.75 -12.27 12.68
C THR A 93 -2.23 -12.61 12.70
N LEU A 94 -2.68 -13.54 13.53
CA LEU A 94 -4.10 -13.88 13.66
C LEU A 94 -4.94 -12.71 14.16
N ILE A 95 -4.43 -11.98 15.16
CA ILE A 95 -5.13 -10.81 15.69
C ILE A 95 -5.15 -9.68 14.63
N SER A 96 -4.00 -9.35 14.04
CA SER A 96 -3.89 -8.29 13.04
C SER A 96 -4.71 -8.58 11.78
N MET A 97 -4.81 -9.84 11.37
CA MET A 97 -5.56 -10.28 10.19
C MET A 97 -7.02 -9.79 10.23
N PHE A 98 -7.71 -9.93 11.35
CA PHE A 98 -9.10 -9.50 11.47
C PHE A 98 -9.25 -7.98 11.31
N PHE A 99 -8.37 -7.21 11.96
CA PHE A 99 -8.41 -5.75 11.87
C PHE A 99 -8.05 -5.26 10.46
N ILE A 100 -6.99 -5.81 9.87
CA ILE A 100 -6.52 -5.43 8.53
C ILE A 100 -7.58 -5.79 7.48
N THR A 101 -8.07 -7.03 7.49
CA THR A 101 -9.06 -7.51 6.52
C THR A 101 -10.36 -6.72 6.63
N SER A 102 -10.80 -6.40 7.84
CA SER A 102 -11.99 -5.58 8.07
C SER A 102 -11.81 -4.16 7.53
N ALA A 103 -10.68 -3.51 7.82
CA ALA A 103 -10.41 -2.15 7.37
C ALA A 103 -10.26 -2.07 5.83
N VAL A 104 -9.46 -2.97 5.26
CA VAL A 104 -9.27 -3.04 3.80
C VAL A 104 -10.59 -3.40 3.11
N GLY A 105 -11.30 -4.42 3.58
CA GLY A 105 -12.57 -4.85 3.03
C GLY A 105 -13.65 -3.75 3.08
N ALA A 106 -13.68 -2.95 4.14
CA ALA A 106 -14.62 -1.83 4.25
C ALA A 106 -14.33 -0.77 3.17
N VAL A 107 -13.07 -0.38 2.97
CA VAL A 107 -12.69 0.61 1.95
C VAL A 107 -12.91 0.07 0.54
N THR A 108 -12.51 -1.18 0.28
CA THR A 108 -12.74 -1.85 -1.02
C THR A 108 -14.22 -1.94 -1.35
N SER A 109 -15.04 -2.30 -0.36
CA SER A 109 -16.51 -2.31 -0.52
C SER A 109 -17.05 -0.92 -0.83
N GLY A 110 -16.46 0.14 -0.27
CA GLY A 110 -16.81 1.52 -0.60
C GLY A 110 -16.53 1.86 -2.07
N PHE A 111 -15.38 1.46 -2.61
CA PHE A 111 -15.07 1.63 -4.04
C PHE A 111 -16.01 0.79 -4.92
N LEU A 112 -16.30 -0.46 -4.53
CA LEU A 112 -17.26 -1.32 -5.22
C LEU A 112 -18.64 -0.65 -5.30
N GLN A 113 -19.14 -0.13 -4.18
CA GLN A 113 -20.43 0.55 -4.10
C GLN A 113 -20.49 1.78 -5.01
N ASN A 114 -19.41 2.56 -5.07
CA ASN A 114 -19.34 3.72 -5.95
C ASN A 114 -19.29 3.31 -7.44
N LEU A 115 -18.52 2.28 -7.77
CA LEU A 115 -18.34 1.82 -9.14
C LEU A 115 -19.61 1.21 -9.72
N PHE A 116 -20.30 0.37 -8.96
CA PHE A 116 -21.49 -0.38 -9.40
C PHE A 116 -22.82 0.22 -8.90
N LYS A 117 -22.76 1.33 -8.14
CA LYS A 117 -23.95 1.99 -7.54
C LYS A 117 -24.79 1.04 -6.68
N THR A 118 -24.14 0.20 -5.90
CA THR A 118 -24.75 -0.85 -5.07
C THR A 118 -24.86 -0.47 -3.59
N THR A 119 -24.98 0.80 -3.27
CA THR A 119 -25.05 1.28 -1.88
C THR A 119 -26.20 0.66 -1.09
N GLU A 120 -27.32 0.33 -1.75
CA GLU A 120 -28.50 -0.27 -1.13
C GLU A 120 -28.29 -1.71 -0.65
N LEU A 121 -27.29 -2.41 -1.18
CA LEU A 121 -27.01 -3.81 -0.83
C LEU A 121 -26.39 -3.98 0.57
N GLY A 122 -25.92 -2.92 1.21
CA GLY A 122 -25.38 -2.94 2.58
C GLY A 122 -24.30 -4.02 2.76
N ILE A 123 -24.51 -4.94 3.71
CA ILE A 123 -23.55 -6.00 4.05
C ILE A 123 -23.28 -6.99 2.90
N TRP A 124 -24.20 -7.14 1.97
CA TRP A 124 -24.03 -8.05 0.83
C TRP A 124 -22.86 -7.66 -0.07
N ASN A 125 -22.56 -6.37 -0.16
CA ASN A 125 -21.35 -5.91 -0.88
C ASN A 125 -20.07 -6.53 -0.32
N HIS A 126 -19.94 -6.64 1.01
CA HIS A 126 -18.80 -7.26 1.67
C HIS A 126 -18.76 -8.77 1.43
N ILE A 127 -19.91 -9.44 1.55
CA ILE A 127 -19.99 -10.90 1.33
C ILE A 127 -19.59 -11.25 -0.10
N VAL A 128 -20.12 -10.54 -1.09
CA VAL A 128 -19.80 -10.74 -2.51
C VAL A 128 -18.32 -10.47 -2.76
N LEU A 129 -17.79 -9.37 -2.21
CA LEU A 129 -16.38 -9.02 -2.34
C LEU A 129 -15.46 -10.14 -1.81
N PHE A 130 -15.71 -10.59 -0.56
CA PHE A 130 -14.90 -11.65 0.04
C PHE A 130 -15.06 -13.00 -0.67
N ALA A 131 -16.26 -13.31 -1.19
CA ALA A 131 -16.48 -14.52 -1.98
C ALA A 131 -15.68 -14.49 -3.30
N ILE A 132 -15.64 -13.33 -3.99
CA ILE A 132 -14.84 -13.14 -5.21
C ILE A 132 -13.35 -13.27 -4.89
N CYS A 133 -12.84 -12.55 -3.88
CA CYS A 133 -11.44 -12.62 -3.47
C CYS A 133 -11.04 -14.03 -3.05
N GLY A 134 -11.86 -14.72 -2.25
CA GLY A 134 -11.63 -16.10 -1.84
C GLY A 134 -11.61 -17.07 -3.03
N SER A 135 -12.48 -16.88 -4.00
CA SER A 135 -12.50 -17.67 -5.23
C SER A 135 -11.22 -17.44 -6.07
N ILE A 136 -10.82 -16.19 -6.27
CA ILE A 136 -9.59 -15.85 -6.99
C ILE A 136 -8.36 -16.47 -6.31
N LEU A 137 -8.27 -16.39 -4.98
CA LEU A 137 -7.17 -16.98 -4.23
C LEU A 137 -7.17 -18.52 -4.25
N SER A 138 -8.36 -19.15 -4.27
CA SER A 138 -8.48 -20.59 -4.28
C SER A 138 -8.16 -21.23 -5.64
N PHE A 139 -8.52 -20.55 -6.72
CA PHE A 139 -8.35 -21.06 -8.09
C PHE A 139 -7.22 -20.35 -8.86
N GLY A 140 -6.78 -19.17 -8.39
CA GLY A 140 -5.76 -18.36 -9.03
C GLY A 140 -4.36 -18.93 -8.84
N LYS A 141 -3.50 -18.67 -9.86
CA LYS A 141 -2.06 -18.96 -9.77
C LYS A 141 -1.32 -17.66 -9.47
N TYR A 142 -0.16 -17.78 -8.81
CA TYR A 142 0.73 -16.65 -8.51
C TYR A 142 1.02 -15.78 -9.74
N ASP A 143 1.26 -16.40 -10.90
CA ASP A 143 1.58 -15.70 -12.15
C ASP A 143 0.46 -14.74 -12.61
N SER A 144 -0.79 -15.18 -12.48
CA SER A 144 -1.95 -14.35 -12.85
C SER A 144 -2.13 -13.17 -11.89
N LEU A 145 -1.90 -13.42 -10.60
CA LEU A 145 -1.97 -12.39 -9.56
C LEU A 145 -0.84 -11.36 -9.75
N ASP A 146 0.40 -11.81 -9.94
CA ASP A 146 1.57 -10.96 -10.15
C ASP A 146 1.40 -10.02 -11.37
N GLY A 147 0.89 -10.56 -12.48
CA GLY A 147 0.62 -9.78 -13.68
C GLY A 147 -0.46 -8.72 -13.48
N LEU A 148 -1.58 -9.09 -12.85
CA LEU A 148 -2.71 -8.20 -12.60
C LEU A 148 -2.31 -7.05 -11.65
N ILE A 149 -1.67 -7.36 -10.52
CA ILE A 149 -1.25 -6.37 -9.54
C ILE A 149 -0.25 -5.37 -10.14
N LYS A 150 0.66 -5.81 -11.01
CA LYS A 150 1.60 -4.91 -11.70
C LYS A 150 0.90 -3.90 -12.59
N ILE A 151 -0.09 -4.32 -13.38
CA ILE A 151 -0.86 -3.43 -14.26
C ILE A 151 -1.63 -2.41 -13.42
N ILE A 152 -2.34 -2.87 -12.40
CA ILE A 152 -3.14 -2.02 -11.52
C ILE A 152 -2.26 -1.04 -10.75
N GLY A 153 -1.19 -1.55 -10.13
CA GLY A 153 -0.23 -0.72 -9.39
C GLY A 153 0.43 0.34 -10.27
N PHE A 154 0.79 -0.01 -11.51
CA PHE A 154 1.35 0.94 -12.47
C PHE A 154 0.33 2.01 -12.89
N THR A 155 -0.92 1.63 -13.13
CA THR A 155 -2.00 2.58 -13.47
C THR A 155 -2.24 3.57 -12.33
N LEU A 156 -2.29 3.09 -11.08
CA LEU A 156 -2.45 3.96 -9.92
C LEU A 156 -1.22 4.85 -9.71
N LEU A 157 -0.01 4.32 -9.90
CA LEU A 157 1.22 5.10 -9.82
C LEU A 157 1.20 6.28 -10.80
N ILE A 158 0.92 6.01 -12.07
CA ILE A 158 0.88 7.06 -13.11
C ILE A 158 -0.20 8.10 -12.81
N SER A 159 -1.41 7.65 -12.46
CA SER A 159 -2.50 8.57 -12.12
C SER A 159 -2.20 9.40 -10.88
N THR A 160 -1.55 8.82 -9.86
CA THR A 160 -1.15 9.58 -8.66
C THR A 160 -0.07 10.61 -8.97
N LEU A 161 0.96 10.25 -9.74
CA LEU A 161 2.01 11.21 -10.15
C LEU A 161 1.44 12.32 -11.02
N LEU A 162 0.51 12.02 -11.92
CA LEU A 162 -0.18 13.02 -12.73
C LEU A 162 -1.01 13.95 -11.85
N ALA A 163 -1.84 13.41 -10.93
CA ALA A 163 -2.62 14.20 -9.99
C ALA A 163 -1.70 15.10 -9.13
N PHE A 164 -0.63 14.54 -8.60
CA PHE A 164 0.35 15.27 -7.79
C PHE A 164 0.95 16.45 -8.57
N THR A 165 1.39 16.22 -9.80
CA THR A 165 1.99 17.27 -10.64
C THR A 165 0.99 18.38 -10.94
N LEU A 166 -0.25 18.02 -11.30
CA LEU A 166 -1.30 19.01 -11.60
C LEU A 166 -1.70 19.82 -10.37
N VAL A 167 -1.76 19.19 -9.22
CA VAL A 167 -2.08 19.88 -7.95
C VAL A 167 -0.96 20.82 -7.53
N LEU A 168 0.31 20.46 -7.74
CA LEU A 168 1.43 21.39 -7.49
C LEU A 168 1.36 22.62 -8.39
N ILE A 169 0.95 22.48 -9.65
CA ILE A 169 0.78 23.60 -10.58
C ILE A 169 -0.41 24.49 -10.16
N LYS A 170 -1.50 23.88 -9.70
CA LYS A 170 -2.71 24.61 -9.25
C LYS A 170 -2.47 25.39 -7.96
N GLY A 171 -1.56 24.91 -7.11
CA GLY A 171 -1.30 25.47 -5.78
C GLY A 171 -2.29 25.01 -4.70
N PRO A 172 -1.98 25.28 -3.43
CA PRO A 172 -2.80 24.87 -2.30
C PRO A 172 -4.07 25.74 -2.15
N VAL A 173 -5.11 25.16 -1.61
CA VAL A 173 -6.36 25.89 -1.28
C VAL A 173 -6.18 26.72 -0.02
N SER A 174 -5.40 26.25 0.96
CA SER A 174 -5.11 26.95 2.22
C SER A 174 -3.76 27.67 2.18
N GLU A 175 -3.68 28.85 2.76
CA GLU A 175 -2.43 29.58 2.90
C GLU A 175 -1.49 29.00 3.96
N THR A 176 -2.06 28.38 5.02
CA THR A 176 -1.30 27.75 6.10
C THR A 176 -1.16 26.26 5.84
N LEU A 177 0.04 25.82 5.43
CA LEU A 177 0.27 24.41 5.10
C LEU A 177 0.86 23.60 6.27
N PHE A 178 1.40 24.26 7.29
CA PHE A 178 2.03 23.65 8.47
C PHE A 178 1.35 24.12 9.75
N PRO A 179 0.17 23.57 10.08
CA PRO A 179 -0.50 23.94 11.33
C PRO A 179 0.24 23.40 12.54
N ALA A 180 0.09 24.09 13.67
CA ALA A 180 0.42 23.53 14.97
C ALA A 180 -0.53 22.37 15.30
N ILE A 181 -0.01 21.31 15.90
CA ILE A 181 -0.80 20.16 16.34
C ILE A 181 -0.95 20.26 17.86
N ASP A 182 -2.16 20.17 18.35
CA ASP A 182 -2.45 20.28 19.79
C ASP A 182 -2.11 19.00 20.56
N TYR A 183 -1.85 17.89 19.86
CA TYR A 183 -1.56 16.57 20.43
C TYR A 183 -2.62 16.09 21.42
N ASN A 184 -3.87 16.42 21.16
CA ASN A 184 -4.98 15.88 21.96
C ASN A 184 -5.11 14.36 21.74
N LYS A 185 -5.96 13.70 22.53
CA LYS A 185 -6.12 12.24 22.48
C LYS A 185 -6.47 11.73 21.06
N THR A 186 -7.28 12.45 20.31
CA THR A 186 -7.69 12.07 18.95
C THR A 186 -6.51 12.15 17.99
N ASP A 187 -5.72 13.23 18.09
CA ASP A 187 -4.52 13.41 17.25
C ASP A 187 -3.48 12.32 17.52
N ILE A 188 -3.22 12.02 18.79
CA ILE A 188 -2.28 10.96 19.18
C ILE A 188 -2.75 9.60 18.65
N LEU A 189 -4.01 9.26 18.79
CA LEU A 189 -4.56 8.01 18.25
C LEU A 189 -4.46 7.95 16.72
N PHE A 190 -4.70 9.07 16.03
CA PHE A 190 -4.52 9.15 14.59
C PHE A 190 -3.06 8.97 14.18
N ILE A 191 -2.12 9.62 14.87
CA ILE A 191 -0.66 9.47 14.62
C ILE A 191 -0.23 8.02 14.82
N ILE A 192 -0.66 7.36 15.89
CA ILE A 192 -0.36 5.94 16.15
C ILE A 192 -0.90 5.07 15.01
N ALA A 193 -2.13 5.30 14.58
CA ALA A 193 -2.72 4.56 13.46
C ALA A 193 -1.98 4.84 12.15
N LEU A 194 -1.65 6.09 11.85
CA LEU A 194 -0.89 6.50 10.66
C LEU A 194 0.48 5.80 10.63
N MET A 195 1.25 5.89 11.71
CA MET A 195 2.56 5.25 11.80
C MET A 195 2.45 3.71 11.79
N GLY A 196 1.41 3.16 12.38
CA GLY A 196 1.13 1.72 12.37
C GLY A 196 0.93 1.19 10.94
N TRP A 197 0.17 1.91 10.13
CA TRP A 197 -0.10 1.55 8.74
C TRP A 197 1.05 1.89 7.78
N MET A 198 1.96 2.86 8.07
CA MET A 198 3.03 3.30 7.18
C MET A 198 4.29 2.41 7.25
N PRO A 199 4.89 2.03 6.11
CA PRO A 199 4.33 2.06 4.76
C PRO A 199 3.23 1.01 4.57
N THR A 200 3.20 -0.02 5.43
CA THR A 200 2.22 -1.10 5.43
C THR A 200 2.23 -1.82 6.77
N ALA A 201 1.35 -2.82 6.92
CA ALA A 201 1.28 -3.66 8.09
C ALA A 201 2.56 -4.51 8.25
N VAL A 202 2.94 -4.80 9.50
CA VAL A 202 4.25 -5.40 9.84
C VAL A 202 4.41 -6.83 9.32
N ASP A 203 3.33 -7.56 9.13
CA ASP A 203 3.31 -8.93 8.60
C ASP A 203 3.81 -9.03 7.15
N LEU A 204 3.77 -7.94 6.37
CA LEU A 204 4.35 -7.91 5.03
C LEU A 204 5.88 -8.17 5.02
N SER A 205 6.57 -8.02 6.13
CA SER A 205 7.98 -8.44 6.25
C SER A 205 8.17 -9.93 5.93
N SER A 206 7.22 -10.76 6.39
CA SER A 206 7.23 -12.20 6.10
C SER A 206 6.82 -12.50 4.65
N TRP A 207 5.86 -11.76 4.12
CA TRP A 207 5.41 -11.91 2.73
C TRP A 207 6.52 -11.59 1.75
N ASN A 208 7.35 -10.57 2.03
CA ASN A 208 8.54 -10.27 1.21
C ASN A 208 9.48 -11.46 1.08
N SER A 209 9.69 -12.21 2.17
CA SER A 209 10.52 -13.41 2.13
C SER A 209 9.91 -14.50 1.25
N LEU A 210 8.59 -14.70 1.33
CA LEU A 210 7.86 -15.67 0.52
C LEU A 210 7.85 -15.27 -0.96
N TRP A 211 7.58 -14.01 -1.27
CA TRP A 211 7.61 -13.51 -2.65
C TRP A 211 9.00 -13.61 -3.28
N THR A 212 10.04 -13.35 -2.52
CA THR A 212 11.43 -13.51 -2.99
C THR A 212 11.72 -14.97 -3.36
N LEU A 213 11.29 -15.92 -2.51
CA LEU A 213 11.46 -17.36 -2.79
C LEU A 213 10.63 -17.80 -4.00
N GLU A 214 9.37 -17.37 -4.09
CA GLU A 214 8.51 -17.75 -5.20
C GLU A 214 9.01 -17.15 -6.53
N ARG A 215 9.56 -15.93 -6.51
CA ARG A 215 10.17 -15.32 -7.70
C ARG A 215 11.40 -16.09 -8.19
N ILE A 216 12.26 -16.50 -7.26
CA ILE A 216 13.43 -17.35 -7.57
C ILE A 216 12.98 -18.66 -8.22
N LYS A 217 11.97 -19.30 -7.65
CA LYS A 217 11.38 -20.54 -8.16
C LYS A 217 10.76 -20.38 -9.56
N GLN A 218 9.97 -19.31 -9.76
CA GLN A 218 9.31 -18.99 -11.02
C GLN A 218 10.32 -18.73 -12.14
N THR A 219 11.32 -17.90 -11.88
CA THR A 219 12.29 -17.49 -12.91
C THR A 219 13.46 -18.46 -13.06
N LYS A 220 13.60 -19.42 -12.14
CA LYS A 220 14.77 -20.31 -12.03
C LYS A 220 16.10 -19.54 -12.01
N PHE A 221 16.05 -18.33 -11.50
CA PHE A 221 17.19 -17.43 -11.39
C PHE A 221 17.33 -16.94 -9.96
N LYS A 222 18.48 -17.23 -9.33
CA LYS A 222 18.83 -16.73 -8.00
C LYS A 222 19.62 -15.43 -8.17
N PRO A 223 19.05 -14.27 -7.85
CA PRO A 223 19.78 -13.00 -7.88
C PRO A 223 20.85 -12.98 -6.79
N THR A 224 21.87 -12.17 -6.98
CA THR A 224 22.80 -11.84 -5.90
C THR A 224 22.09 -11.07 -4.79
N LEU A 225 22.64 -11.10 -3.57
CA LEU A 225 22.06 -10.34 -2.45
C LEU A 225 21.93 -8.85 -2.77
N LYS A 226 22.92 -8.27 -3.46
CA LYS A 226 22.87 -6.86 -3.90
C LYS A 226 21.69 -6.58 -4.84
N GLN A 227 21.41 -7.48 -5.77
CA GLN A 227 20.30 -7.36 -6.72
C GLN A 227 18.95 -7.48 -6.01
N THR A 228 18.82 -8.40 -5.07
CA THR A 228 17.60 -8.57 -4.28
C THR A 228 17.31 -7.33 -3.42
N ILE A 229 18.34 -6.82 -2.74
CA ILE A 229 18.20 -5.59 -1.92
C ILE A 229 17.90 -4.37 -2.80
N PHE A 230 18.53 -4.26 -3.95
CA PHE A 230 18.26 -3.17 -4.90
C PHE A 230 16.81 -3.19 -5.37
N GLU A 231 16.29 -4.36 -5.74
CA GLU A 231 14.91 -4.53 -6.17
C GLU A 231 13.91 -4.19 -5.05
N PHE A 232 14.16 -4.68 -3.84
CA PHE A 232 13.37 -4.32 -2.66
C PHE A 232 13.39 -2.82 -2.42
N ASN A 233 14.58 -2.19 -2.44
CA ASN A 233 14.74 -0.77 -2.20
C ASN A 233 13.98 0.08 -3.22
N MET A 234 13.98 -0.32 -4.49
CA MET A 234 13.16 0.36 -5.50
C MET A 234 11.69 0.38 -5.08
N GLY A 235 11.11 -0.77 -4.76
CA GLY A 235 9.71 -0.85 -4.33
C GLY A 235 9.44 -0.06 -3.05
N TYR A 236 10.33 -0.17 -2.07
CA TYR A 236 10.20 0.52 -0.79
C TYR A 236 10.26 2.05 -0.93
N ILE A 237 11.23 2.57 -1.67
CA ILE A 237 11.39 4.00 -1.91
C ILE A 237 10.20 4.55 -2.71
N PHE A 238 9.75 3.83 -3.74
CA PHE A 238 8.55 4.21 -4.48
C PHE A 238 7.33 4.29 -3.57
N SER A 239 7.13 3.31 -2.70
CA SER A 239 6.06 3.33 -1.71
C SER A 239 6.18 4.55 -0.79
N ALA A 240 7.35 4.81 -0.22
CA ALA A 240 7.58 5.97 0.65
C ALA A 240 7.31 7.30 -0.08
N CYS A 241 7.79 7.47 -1.31
CA CYS A 241 7.51 8.67 -2.11
C CYS A 241 6.01 8.85 -2.38
N LEU A 242 5.30 7.76 -2.69
CA LEU A 242 3.86 7.83 -2.92
C LEU A 242 3.08 8.23 -1.66
N SER A 243 3.52 7.82 -0.47
CA SER A 243 2.89 8.29 0.78
C SER A 243 2.94 9.82 0.92
N LEU A 244 4.06 10.43 0.48
CA LEU A 244 4.23 11.89 0.45
C LEU A 244 3.38 12.55 -0.64
N CYS A 245 3.24 11.92 -1.80
CA CYS A 245 2.32 12.40 -2.85
C CYS A 245 0.88 12.43 -2.34
N PHE A 246 0.41 11.38 -1.69
CA PHE A 246 -0.94 11.32 -1.12
C PHE A 246 -1.15 12.32 0.02
N LEU A 247 -0.15 12.52 0.89
CA LEU A 247 -0.17 13.56 1.90
C LEU A 247 -0.35 14.94 1.25
N THR A 248 0.44 15.23 0.21
CA THR A 248 0.38 16.51 -0.51
C THR A 248 -0.96 16.71 -1.21
N LEU A 249 -1.51 15.66 -1.85
CA LEU A 249 -2.85 15.73 -2.46
C LEU A 249 -3.91 16.09 -1.43
N GLY A 250 -3.90 15.44 -0.26
CA GLY A 250 -4.80 15.76 0.84
C GLY A 250 -4.62 17.20 1.35
N THR A 251 -3.36 17.62 1.53
CA THR A 251 -3.03 18.98 2.02
C THR A 251 -3.45 20.07 1.04
N TYR A 252 -3.14 19.91 -0.23
CA TYR A 252 -3.38 20.97 -1.23
C TYR A 252 -4.84 21.14 -1.61
N LEU A 253 -5.61 20.03 -1.62
CA LEU A 253 -6.97 20.03 -2.12
C LEU A 253 -8.03 20.12 -1.02
N MET A 254 -7.71 19.68 0.19
CA MET A 254 -8.73 19.50 1.24
C MET A 254 -8.42 20.23 2.54
N TYR A 255 -7.15 20.49 2.86
CA TYR A 255 -6.80 21.16 4.09
C TYR A 255 -7.31 22.61 4.09
N GLY A 256 -7.97 23.01 5.19
CA GLY A 256 -8.59 24.34 5.31
C GLY A 256 -9.92 24.49 4.56
N THR A 257 -10.46 23.41 4.00
CA THR A 257 -11.83 23.37 3.47
C THR A 257 -12.76 22.68 4.46
N ASP A 258 -14.08 22.85 4.29
CA ASP A 258 -15.10 22.14 5.11
C ASP A 258 -15.21 20.63 4.74
N SER A 259 -14.27 20.13 3.95
CA SER A 259 -14.26 18.74 3.49
C SER A 259 -13.76 17.81 4.59
N ILE A 260 -14.67 17.24 5.38
CA ILE A 260 -14.36 16.24 6.39
C ILE A 260 -14.48 14.86 5.77
N PHE A 261 -13.47 14.00 6.00
CA PHE A 261 -13.57 12.60 5.59
C PHE A 261 -14.64 11.88 6.41
N PRO A 262 -15.70 11.36 5.77
CA PRO A 262 -16.76 10.67 6.47
C PRO A 262 -16.29 9.31 7.00
N ASN A 263 -16.97 8.84 8.05
CA ASN A 263 -16.72 7.50 8.59
C ASN A 263 -17.27 6.39 7.69
N SER A 264 -18.19 6.72 6.77
CA SER A 264 -18.74 5.78 5.80
C SER A 264 -17.74 5.48 4.69
N SER A 265 -17.45 4.21 4.46
CA SER A 265 -16.48 3.74 3.43
C SER A 265 -16.90 4.15 2.01
N ALA A 266 -18.20 4.13 1.70
CA ALA A 266 -18.70 4.53 0.38
C ALA A 266 -18.52 6.04 0.13
N LEU A 267 -18.81 6.87 1.14
CA LEU A 267 -18.60 8.31 1.06
C LEU A 267 -17.12 8.66 1.04
N PHE A 268 -16.29 7.92 1.79
CA PHE A 268 -14.83 8.07 1.74
C PHE A 268 -14.29 7.77 0.35
N ALA A 269 -14.65 6.62 -0.23
CA ALA A 269 -14.22 6.24 -1.59
C ALA A 269 -14.65 7.29 -2.62
N ASN A 270 -15.87 7.83 -2.50
CA ASN A 270 -16.36 8.92 -3.35
C ASN A 270 -15.49 10.18 -3.23
N GLN A 271 -15.12 10.58 -2.01
CA GLN A 271 -14.25 11.75 -1.81
C GLN A 271 -12.86 11.54 -2.41
N VAL A 272 -12.27 10.36 -2.28
CA VAL A 272 -11.00 10.03 -2.91
C VAL A 272 -11.10 10.12 -4.43
N ILE A 273 -12.14 9.54 -5.03
CA ILE A 273 -12.37 9.64 -6.47
C ILE A 273 -12.54 11.11 -6.89
N LYS A 274 -13.32 11.89 -6.13
CA LYS A 274 -13.54 13.31 -6.37
C LYS A 274 -12.24 14.11 -6.32
N LEU A 275 -11.35 13.82 -5.37
CA LEU A 275 -10.03 14.43 -5.27
C LEU A 275 -9.23 14.29 -6.58
N TYR A 276 -9.24 13.12 -7.19
CA TYR A 276 -8.59 12.91 -8.48
C TYR A 276 -9.32 13.60 -9.63
N THR A 277 -10.65 13.52 -9.67
CA THR A 277 -11.44 14.12 -10.77
C THR A 277 -11.34 15.65 -10.77
N GLU A 278 -11.22 16.28 -9.61
CA GLU A 278 -11.00 17.73 -9.48
C GLU A 278 -9.57 18.13 -9.86
N SER A 279 -8.61 17.23 -9.75
CA SER A 279 -7.21 17.47 -10.10
C SER A 279 -6.90 17.21 -11.57
N ILE A 280 -7.36 16.08 -12.09
CA ILE A 280 -7.00 15.57 -13.43
C ILE A 280 -8.11 15.86 -14.46
N GLY A 281 -9.38 15.89 -14.01
CA GLY A 281 -10.56 16.05 -14.83
C GLY A 281 -11.53 14.86 -14.71
N SER A 282 -12.79 15.10 -15.07
CA SER A 282 -13.89 14.14 -14.89
C SER A 282 -13.69 12.80 -15.62
N TRP A 283 -12.90 12.76 -16.69
CA TRP A 283 -12.56 11.54 -17.41
C TRP A 283 -11.80 10.52 -16.55
N SER A 284 -11.10 10.98 -15.51
CA SER A 284 -10.34 10.10 -14.61
C SER A 284 -11.21 9.28 -13.66
N TYR A 285 -12.50 9.59 -13.52
CA TYR A 285 -13.43 8.94 -12.60
C TYR A 285 -13.39 7.41 -12.70
N LEU A 286 -13.57 6.88 -13.91
CA LEU A 286 -13.64 5.44 -14.13
C LEU A 286 -12.30 4.76 -13.87
N ILE A 287 -11.22 5.37 -14.32
CA ILE A 287 -9.85 4.84 -14.15
C ILE A 287 -9.50 4.76 -12.66
N ILE A 288 -9.73 5.84 -11.91
CA ILE A 288 -9.41 5.89 -10.48
C ILE A 288 -10.34 4.98 -9.67
N SER A 289 -11.61 4.89 -10.03
CA SER A 289 -12.55 3.97 -9.36
C SER A 289 -12.12 2.52 -9.53
N ILE A 290 -11.75 2.11 -10.74
CA ILE A 290 -11.26 0.75 -11.02
C ILE A 290 -9.90 0.52 -10.35
N ALA A 291 -8.97 1.45 -10.49
CA ALA A 291 -7.64 1.33 -9.89
C ALA A 291 -7.72 1.27 -8.35
N GLY A 292 -8.49 2.17 -7.74
CA GLY A 292 -8.72 2.18 -6.29
C GLY A 292 -9.39 0.91 -5.78
N PHE A 293 -10.42 0.42 -6.48
CA PHE A 293 -11.06 -0.85 -6.16
C PHE A 293 -10.11 -2.04 -6.24
N SER A 294 -9.29 -2.07 -7.29
CA SER A 294 -8.46 -3.25 -7.59
C SER A 294 -7.18 -3.33 -6.76
N ILE A 295 -6.68 -2.21 -6.22
CA ILE A 295 -5.46 -2.19 -5.42
C ILE A 295 -5.73 -2.44 -3.93
N MET A 296 -6.96 -2.23 -3.50
CA MET A 296 -7.44 -2.52 -2.14
C MET A 296 -7.78 -4.00 -1.98
#